data_1a4afba0107feb03e708f63fd73cde57
#
_entry.id   1a4afba0107feb03e708f63fd73cde57
#
_cell.length_a   1.000
_cell.length_b   1.000
_cell.length_c   1.000
_cell.angle_alpha   90.00
_cell.angle_beta   90.00
_cell.angle_gamma   90.00
#
_symmetry.space_group_name_H-M   'P 1'
#
loop_
_entity.id
_entity.type
_entity.pdbx_description
1 polymer ?
#
loop_
_entity_poly.entity_id
_entity_poly.type
_entity_poly.pdbx_seq_one_letter_code
_entity_poly.pdbx_strand_id
1 'polypeptide(L)'
;MDLNVRIELESRMRAVTFVVPIDDRRVTGIINYIIDVETGIKELGFWVKIKPTDSYLDRELRASGKMVSRLLQYGEPLKDIVDTLSQDNIIGHMVNYYLKNKDDILNGEPLEKKQRMLSTDPYAAQMKE
;
A
#
# COMPACT_ATOMS: atom_id res chain seq x y z
N MET A 1 -18.20 -12.38 7.64
CA MET A 1 -17.19 -12.80 6.66
C MET A 1 -17.02 -14.30 6.69
N ASP A 2 -17.01 -14.92 5.54
CA ASP A 2 -16.80 -16.36 5.42
C ASP A 2 -15.32 -16.63 5.18
N LEU A 3 -14.64 -17.19 6.18
CA LEU A 3 -13.21 -17.48 6.09
C LEU A 3 -12.89 -18.67 5.20
N ASN A 4 -13.89 -19.44 4.80
CA ASN A 4 -13.68 -20.59 3.91
C ASN A 4 -13.65 -20.19 2.44
N VAL A 5 -14.01 -18.95 2.12
CA VAL A 5 -14.05 -18.46 0.75
C VAL A 5 -13.08 -17.32 0.59
N ARG A 6 -12.05 -17.56 -0.22
CA ARG A 6 -11.06 -16.55 -0.58
C ARG A 6 -11.51 -15.85 -1.85
N ILE A 7 -11.44 -14.51 -1.82
CA ILE A 7 -11.66 -13.72 -3.03
C ILE A 7 -10.33 -13.64 -3.78
N GLU A 8 -10.30 -14.22 -4.99
CA GLU A 8 -9.09 -14.19 -5.81
C GLU A 8 -8.97 -12.87 -6.56
N LEU A 9 -7.73 -12.49 -6.85
CA LEU A 9 -7.47 -11.29 -7.64
C LEU A 9 -7.88 -11.51 -9.09
N GLU A 10 -8.68 -10.60 -9.60
CA GLU A 10 -9.12 -10.63 -10.98
C GLU A 10 -8.23 -9.73 -11.83
N SER A 11 -8.15 -10.05 -13.14
CA SER A 11 -7.34 -9.27 -14.08
C SER A 11 -7.83 -7.83 -14.26
N ARG A 12 -9.10 -7.56 -13.95
CA ARG A 12 -9.70 -6.22 -14.08
C ARG A 12 -9.78 -5.47 -12.74
N MET A 13 -9.11 -5.98 -11.74
CA MET A 13 -9.09 -5.32 -10.46
C MET A 13 -8.43 -3.96 -10.57
N ARG A 14 -8.97 -2.97 -9.84
CA ARG A 14 -8.37 -1.65 -9.80
C ARG A 14 -7.11 -1.68 -8.97
N ALA A 15 -6.17 -0.82 -9.33
CA ALA A 15 -4.93 -0.69 -8.62
C ALA A 15 -4.59 0.77 -8.44
N VAL A 16 -4.00 1.11 -7.32
CA VAL A 16 -3.48 2.43 -7.05
C VAL A 16 -2.11 2.30 -6.43
N THR A 17 -1.23 3.26 -6.71
CA THR A 17 0.12 3.28 -6.17
C THR A 17 0.35 4.56 -5.38
N PHE A 18 1.24 4.47 -4.40
CA PHE A 18 1.69 5.63 -3.65
C PHE A 18 3.15 5.42 -3.26
N VAL A 19 3.89 6.52 -3.08
CA VAL A 19 5.32 6.47 -2.80
C VAL A 19 5.59 7.16 -1.47
N VAL A 20 6.36 6.50 -0.62
CA VAL A 20 6.75 7.03 0.68
C VAL A 20 8.29 7.00 0.77
N PRO A 21 8.94 8.13 1.01
CA PRO A 21 10.36 8.10 1.30
C PRO A 21 10.57 7.57 2.72
N ILE A 22 11.41 6.55 2.84
CA ILE A 22 11.78 5.97 4.13
C ILE A 22 13.31 5.91 4.16
N ASP A 23 13.91 6.66 5.08
CA ASP A 23 15.36 6.84 5.15
C ASP A 23 15.87 7.37 3.80
N ASP A 24 16.83 6.67 3.18
CA ASP A 24 17.39 7.06 1.88
C ASP A 24 16.77 6.26 0.72
N ARG A 25 15.61 5.66 0.94
CA ARG A 25 14.96 4.81 -0.04
C ARG A 25 13.57 5.32 -0.39
N ARG A 26 13.14 5.01 -1.59
CA ARG A 26 11.77 5.21 -2.04
C ARG A 26 11.03 3.89 -1.94
N VAL A 27 9.93 3.91 -1.23
CA VAL A 27 9.11 2.72 -1.07
C VAL A 27 7.77 2.95 -1.76
N THR A 28 7.47 2.13 -2.76
CA THR A 28 6.21 2.21 -3.49
C THR A 28 5.25 1.18 -2.95
N GLY A 29 4.08 1.64 -2.52
CA GLY A 29 2.98 0.76 -2.15
C GLY A 29 2.02 0.61 -3.32
N ILE A 30 1.50 -0.59 -3.50
CA ILE A 30 0.52 -0.89 -4.54
C ILE A 30 -0.67 -1.55 -3.84
N ILE A 31 -1.85 -0.98 -4.05
CA ILE A 31 -3.10 -1.51 -3.50
C ILE A 31 -3.97 -1.99 -4.64
N ASN A 32 -4.40 -3.24 -4.58
CA ASN A 32 -5.44 -3.77 -5.46
C ASN A 32 -6.76 -3.76 -4.69
N TYR A 33 -7.81 -3.27 -5.33
CA TYR A 33 -9.10 -3.12 -4.65
C TYR A 33 -10.26 -3.27 -5.62
N ILE A 34 -11.42 -3.56 -5.04
CA ILE A 34 -12.70 -3.53 -5.74
C ILE A 34 -13.61 -2.51 -5.05
N ILE A 35 -14.61 -2.06 -5.78
CA ILE A 35 -15.66 -1.22 -5.19
C ILE A 35 -16.82 -2.13 -4.84
N ASP A 36 -17.10 -2.21 -3.54
CA ASP A 36 -18.22 -2.97 -3.03
C ASP A 36 -19.41 -2.03 -2.84
N VAL A 37 -20.56 -2.42 -3.34
CA VAL A 37 -21.77 -1.57 -3.28
C VAL A 37 -22.21 -1.29 -1.85
N GLU A 38 -21.99 -2.25 -0.96
CA GLU A 38 -22.45 -2.11 0.43
C GLU A 38 -21.42 -1.43 1.33
N THR A 39 -20.16 -1.79 1.18
CA THR A 39 -19.11 -1.35 2.09
C THR A 39 -18.16 -0.32 1.51
N GLY A 40 -18.25 -0.03 0.21
CA GLY A 40 -17.36 0.89 -0.46
C GLY A 40 -16.11 0.20 -0.96
N ILE A 41 -14.95 0.74 -0.64
CA ILE A 41 -13.68 0.19 -1.11
C ILE A 41 -13.29 -1.04 -0.29
N LYS A 42 -12.93 -2.11 -0.99
CA LYS A 42 -12.43 -3.32 -0.35
C LYS A 42 -11.07 -3.65 -0.92
N GLU A 43 -10.05 -3.53 -0.08
CA GLU A 43 -8.67 -3.85 -0.46
C GLU A 43 -8.50 -5.38 -0.51
N LEU A 44 -7.86 -5.88 -1.58
CA LEU A 44 -7.64 -7.31 -1.78
C LEU A 44 -6.19 -7.66 -2.07
N GLY A 45 -5.34 -6.66 -2.28
CA GLY A 45 -3.93 -6.88 -2.49
C GLY A 45 -3.11 -5.72 -1.97
N PHE A 46 -1.94 -6.03 -1.43
CA PHE A 46 -0.99 -5.05 -0.94
C PHE A 46 0.41 -5.51 -1.30
N TRP A 47 1.14 -4.67 -2.00
CA TRP A 47 2.47 -4.98 -2.51
C TRP A 47 3.40 -3.81 -2.25
N VAL A 48 4.68 -4.10 -2.07
CA VAL A 48 5.68 -3.07 -1.78
C VAL A 48 6.91 -3.31 -2.63
N LYS A 49 7.44 -2.23 -3.21
CA LYS A 49 8.71 -2.23 -3.95
C LYS A 49 9.61 -1.15 -3.39
N ILE A 50 10.91 -1.39 -3.38
CA ILE A 50 11.88 -0.41 -2.86
C ILE A 50 12.91 -0.06 -3.92
N LYS A 51 13.40 1.19 -3.84
CA LYS A 51 14.54 1.66 -4.62
C LYS A 51 15.43 2.52 -3.72
N PRO A 52 16.75 2.36 -3.77
CA PRO A 52 17.48 1.38 -4.58
C PRO A 52 17.18 -0.05 -4.14
N THR A 53 17.29 -0.97 -5.08
CA THR A 53 16.94 -2.38 -4.86
C THR A 53 17.96 -3.05 -3.93
N ASP A 54 17.44 -3.81 -2.98
CA ASP A 54 18.20 -4.68 -2.10
C ASP A 54 17.57 -6.05 -2.23
N SER A 55 18.30 -7.02 -2.77
CA SER A 55 17.69 -8.31 -3.13
C SER A 55 17.18 -9.10 -1.94
N TYR A 56 17.84 -9.03 -0.78
CA TYR A 56 17.33 -9.69 0.42
C TYR A 56 16.04 -9.02 0.91
N LEU A 57 16.09 -7.71 1.07
CA LEU A 57 14.94 -6.95 1.55
C LEU A 57 13.77 -7.04 0.58
N ASP A 58 14.03 -7.01 -0.72
CA ASP A 58 12.99 -7.13 -1.74
C ASP A 58 12.26 -8.48 -1.62
N ARG A 59 13.00 -9.56 -1.40
CA ARG A 59 12.39 -10.88 -1.20
C ARG A 59 11.53 -10.93 0.07
N GLU A 60 12.01 -10.33 1.16
CA GLU A 60 11.26 -10.27 2.39
C GLU A 60 9.97 -9.46 2.21
N LEU A 61 10.04 -8.35 1.50
CA LEU A 61 8.88 -7.51 1.24
C LEU A 61 7.87 -8.20 0.34
N ARG A 62 8.34 -8.96 -0.65
CA ARG A 62 7.43 -9.75 -1.50
C ARG A 62 6.70 -10.82 -0.69
N ALA A 63 7.41 -11.53 0.16
CA ALA A 63 6.81 -12.56 1.00
C ALA A 63 5.77 -11.95 1.94
N SER A 64 6.11 -10.85 2.58
CA SER A 64 5.20 -10.16 3.49
C SER A 64 3.98 -9.62 2.73
N GLY A 65 4.18 -9.06 1.55
CA GLY A 65 3.08 -8.57 0.71
C GLY A 65 2.12 -9.69 0.33
N LYS A 66 2.64 -10.84 -0.02
CA LYS A 66 1.78 -12.01 -0.31
C LYS A 66 0.95 -12.42 0.90
N MET A 67 1.55 -12.41 2.08
CA MET A 67 0.83 -12.75 3.32
C MET A 67 -0.27 -11.74 3.60
N VAL A 68 0.02 -10.46 3.50
CA VAL A 68 -0.98 -9.41 3.72
C VAL A 68 -2.09 -9.53 2.68
N SER A 69 -1.74 -9.72 1.41
CA SER A 69 -2.72 -9.85 0.33
C SER A 69 -3.64 -11.04 0.55
N ARG A 70 -3.07 -12.16 1.01
CA ARG A 70 -3.88 -13.34 1.30
C ARG A 70 -4.86 -13.09 2.43
N LEU A 71 -4.42 -12.43 3.49
CA LEU A 71 -5.31 -12.05 4.59
C LEU A 71 -6.45 -11.16 4.11
N LEU A 72 -6.13 -10.17 3.27
CA LEU A 72 -7.15 -9.29 2.68
C LEU A 72 -8.17 -10.08 1.86
N GLN A 73 -7.70 -11.05 1.09
CA GLN A 73 -8.58 -11.87 0.25
C GLN A 73 -9.52 -12.75 1.06
N TYR A 74 -9.13 -13.09 2.28
CA TYR A 74 -10.01 -13.79 3.22
C TYR A 74 -10.88 -12.83 4.04
N GLY A 75 -10.75 -11.53 3.80
CA GLY A 75 -11.62 -10.54 4.40
C GLY A 75 -11.10 -9.83 5.64
N GLU A 76 -9.83 -10.06 5.99
CA GLU A 76 -9.22 -9.33 7.11
C GLU A 76 -9.02 -7.87 6.72
N PRO A 77 -9.54 -6.90 7.48
CA PRO A 77 -9.34 -5.49 7.13
C PRO A 77 -7.90 -5.05 7.33
N LEU A 78 -7.42 -4.13 6.50
CA LEU A 78 -6.06 -3.58 6.64
C LEU A 78 -5.81 -2.99 8.03
N LYS A 79 -6.79 -2.32 8.59
CA LYS A 79 -6.63 -1.71 9.92
C LYS A 79 -6.32 -2.75 11.00
N ASP A 80 -6.86 -3.95 10.88
CA ASP A 80 -6.60 -5.02 11.83
C ASP A 80 -5.23 -5.65 11.57
N ILE A 81 -4.82 -5.70 10.29
CA ILE A 81 -3.50 -6.19 9.93
C ILE A 81 -2.42 -5.26 10.47
N VAL A 82 -2.62 -3.94 10.38
CA VAL A 82 -1.63 -2.98 10.84
C VAL A 82 -1.45 -3.02 12.37
N ASP A 83 -2.51 -3.38 13.09
CA ASP A 83 -2.40 -3.54 14.55
C ASP A 83 -1.49 -4.68 14.95
N THR A 84 -1.31 -5.66 14.07
CA THR A 84 -0.41 -6.79 14.29
C THR A 84 1.04 -6.45 13.92
N LEU A 85 1.23 -5.48 13.03
CA LEU A 85 2.55 -5.11 12.54
C LEU A 85 3.10 -3.91 13.29
N SER A 86 4.39 -3.95 13.61
CA SER A 86 5.08 -2.80 14.18
C SER A 86 5.23 -1.70 13.13
N GLN A 87 5.14 -0.44 13.55
CA GLN A 87 5.40 0.68 12.67
C GLN A 87 6.88 0.77 12.26
N ASP A 88 7.76 0.08 12.96
CA ASP A 88 9.16 -0.03 12.57
C ASP A 88 9.35 -0.97 11.39
N ASN A 89 8.36 -1.80 11.11
CA ASN A 89 8.35 -2.68 9.94
C ASN A 89 7.91 -1.86 8.73
N ILE A 90 8.59 -2.04 7.60
CA ILE A 90 8.29 -1.30 6.38
C ILE A 90 6.84 -1.53 5.94
N ILE A 91 6.37 -2.77 5.99
CA ILE A 91 4.99 -3.08 5.60
C ILE A 91 4.00 -2.37 6.52
N GLY A 92 4.22 -2.44 7.84
CA GLY A 92 3.37 -1.76 8.81
C GLY A 92 3.33 -0.26 8.60
N HIS A 93 4.49 0.33 8.33
CA HIS A 93 4.59 1.75 8.04
C HIS A 93 3.81 2.12 6.78
N MET A 94 3.95 1.33 5.72
CA MET A 94 3.26 1.57 4.45
C MET A 94 1.75 1.40 4.58
N VAL A 95 1.29 0.38 5.28
CA VAL A 95 -0.15 0.18 5.52
C VAL A 95 -0.72 1.36 6.31
N ASN A 96 -0.01 1.79 7.34
CA ASN A 96 -0.46 2.91 8.16
C ASN A 96 -0.54 4.20 7.34
N TYR A 97 0.45 4.45 6.49
CA TYR A 97 0.45 5.60 5.59
C TYR A 97 -0.75 5.56 4.65
N TYR A 98 -1.02 4.41 4.06
CA TYR A 98 -2.18 4.24 3.18
C TYR A 98 -3.48 4.56 3.92
N LEU A 99 -3.65 4.01 5.12
CA LEU A 99 -4.89 4.21 5.88
C LEU A 99 -5.10 5.68 6.24
N LYS A 100 -4.04 6.40 6.56
CA LYS A 100 -4.12 7.81 6.90
C LYS A 100 -4.44 8.70 5.70
N ASN A 101 -4.05 8.28 4.50
CA ASN A 101 -4.17 9.07 3.28
C ASN A 101 -5.09 8.41 2.25
N LYS A 102 -5.90 7.47 2.68
CA LYS A 102 -6.68 6.60 1.81
C LYS A 102 -7.53 7.36 0.82
N ASP A 103 -8.26 8.35 1.27
CA ASP A 103 -9.18 9.09 0.40
C ASP A 103 -8.44 9.83 -0.70
N ASP A 104 -7.33 10.47 -0.36
CA ASP A 104 -6.51 11.18 -1.35
C ASP A 104 -5.90 10.23 -2.37
N ILE A 105 -5.41 9.08 -1.90
CA ILE A 105 -4.80 8.07 -2.77
C ILE A 105 -5.83 7.50 -3.73
N LEU A 106 -6.99 7.11 -3.22
CA LEU A 106 -8.01 6.44 -4.02
C LEU A 106 -8.76 7.38 -4.95
N ASN A 107 -8.86 8.65 -4.59
CA ASN A 107 -9.53 9.64 -5.43
C ASN A 107 -8.68 10.08 -6.62
N GLY A 108 -7.47 9.54 -6.75
CA GLY A 108 -6.59 9.95 -7.83
C GLY A 108 -6.05 11.36 -7.68
N GLU A 109 -6.37 12.05 -6.58
CA GLU A 109 -5.63 13.24 -6.20
C GLU A 109 -4.21 12.78 -6.03
N PRO A 110 -3.28 13.26 -6.85
CA PRO A 110 -1.94 12.73 -6.75
C PRO A 110 -1.33 13.15 -5.41
N LEU A 111 -1.35 12.21 -4.48
CA LEU A 111 -0.71 12.41 -3.20
C LEU A 111 0.76 12.79 -3.39
N GLU A 112 1.38 12.26 -4.45
CA GLU A 112 2.69 12.70 -4.89
C GLU A 112 2.74 14.21 -5.12
N LYS A 113 1.71 14.77 -5.75
CA LYS A 113 1.65 16.21 -5.99
C LYS A 113 1.59 16.97 -4.67
N LYS A 114 0.79 16.49 -3.73
CA LYS A 114 0.71 17.11 -2.40
C LYS A 114 2.04 16.99 -1.66
N GLN A 115 2.68 15.83 -1.75
CA GLN A 115 4.00 15.63 -1.14
C GLN A 115 5.04 16.55 -1.74
N ARG A 116 5.02 16.74 -3.07
CA ARG A 116 5.94 17.69 -3.74
C ARG A 116 5.77 19.11 -3.24
N MET A 117 4.54 19.48 -2.94
CA MET A 117 4.23 20.85 -2.50
C MET A 117 4.59 21.07 -1.03
N LEU A 118 4.49 20.04 -0.20
CA LEU A 118 4.62 20.14 1.25
C LEU A 118 5.95 19.60 1.77
N SER A 119 6.59 18.71 1.04
CA SER A 119 7.79 18.02 1.46
C SER A 119 9.05 18.83 1.12
N THR A 120 10.04 18.76 2.00
CA THR A 120 11.38 19.28 1.73
C THR A 120 12.29 18.18 1.16
N ASP A 121 11.76 17.02 0.91
CA ASP A 121 12.49 15.90 0.32
C ASP A 121 13.02 16.31 -1.07
N PRO A 122 14.35 16.22 -1.31
CA PRO A 122 14.92 16.59 -2.61
C PRO A 122 14.30 15.81 -3.77
N TYR A 123 13.94 14.57 -3.54
CA TYR A 123 13.30 13.76 -4.56
C TYR A 123 11.92 14.31 -4.93
N ALA A 124 11.12 14.67 -3.94
CA ALA A 124 9.81 15.25 -4.19
C ALA A 124 9.94 16.60 -4.91
N ALA A 125 10.96 17.39 -4.58
CA ALA A 125 11.22 18.65 -5.26
C ALA A 125 11.56 18.44 -6.74
N GLN A 126 12.33 17.41 -7.06
CA GLN A 126 12.66 17.07 -8.45
C GLN A 126 11.41 16.68 -9.23
N MET A 127 10.45 16.06 -8.60
CA MET A 127 9.23 15.63 -9.26
C MET A 127 8.27 16.77 -9.56
N LYS A 128 8.47 17.94 -8.99
CA LYS A 128 7.67 19.12 -9.29
C LYS A 128 7.88 19.66 -10.69
N GLU A 129 9.01 19.37 -11.26
CA GLU A 129 9.41 19.92 -12.57
C GLU A 129 8.92 19.05 -13.75
#